data_d8cdbcacd4e14ddb8fa741fff6b2063a
#
_entry.id   d8cdbcacd4e14ddb8fa741fff6b2063a
#
_cell.length_a   1.000
_cell.length_b   1.000
_cell.length_c   1.000
_cell.angle_alpha   90.00
_cell.angle_beta   90.00
_cell.angle_gamma   90.00
#
_symmetry.space_group_name_H-M   'P 1'
#
loop_
_entity.id
_entity.type
_entity.pdbx_description
1 polymer ?
#
loop_
_entity_poly.entity_id
_entity_poly.type
_entity_poly.pdbx_seq_one_letter_code
_entity_poly.pdbx_strand_id
1 'polypeptide(L)'
;ICIDSPKRPAGQEDAVLMTAPAIDTVRVGFIGLGMRGSSAVSRYLHIPGAKVAAICDIEPEMVQKTQERLKRAGYPEVPAYTGSEDAWKQLCERDDIDLVYVVTDWKNHAKMGVYAMEHGKHVAIEVPAAMTLDEIWSLVETSERTRKHCMQLENCVYDFFELTTLNMAQKGLFGEILHVEGSYIHNLEEFWGEYWNNWRLDYNMKNRGDVYPTHGLGPACQLLDIHRGDRMKTLVSMDTKAVRGPQLVQQYTGEKCDDFKNGDHTLTMISTEKGKTILIQHDVMSPRPYSR
;
A
#
# COMPACT_ATOMS: atom_id res chain seq x y z
N ILE A 1 -12.40 16.77 -14.51
CA ILE A 1 -10.95 17.11 -14.52
C ILE A 1 -10.29 16.13 -15.46
N CYS A 2 -9.56 16.61 -16.47
CA CYS A 2 -8.64 15.80 -17.26
C CYS A 2 -7.30 15.76 -16.52
N ILE A 3 -6.75 14.59 -16.34
CA ILE A 3 -5.41 14.40 -15.77
C ILE A 3 -4.54 13.82 -16.88
N ASP A 4 -3.63 14.61 -17.40
CA ASP A 4 -2.68 14.16 -18.42
C ASP A 4 -1.52 13.40 -17.74
N SER A 5 -1.17 12.25 -18.31
CA SER A 5 0.03 11.54 -17.89
C SER A 5 1.28 12.35 -18.24
N PRO A 6 2.27 12.45 -17.36
CA PRO A 6 3.55 13.04 -17.71
C PRO A 6 4.15 12.37 -18.94
N LYS A 7 4.80 13.16 -19.78
CA LYS A 7 5.52 12.59 -20.93
C LYS A 7 6.80 11.92 -20.42
N ARG A 8 6.98 10.65 -20.79
CA ARG A 8 8.21 9.92 -20.50
C ARG A 8 9.41 10.60 -21.18
N PRO A 9 10.53 10.80 -20.48
CA PRO A 9 11.75 11.32 -21.07
C PRO A 9 12.22 10.44 -22.24
N ALA A 10 12.89 11.05 -23.23
CA ALA A 10 13.40 10.32 -24.39
C ALA A 10 14.41 9.24 -23.96
N GLY A 11 14.21 8.02 -24.42
CA GLY A 11 15.06 6.87 -24.09
C GLY A 11 14.75 6.18 -22.76
N GLN A 12 13.79 6.68 -21.97
CA GLN A 12 13.32 6.00 -20.77
C GLN A 12 12.26 4.94 -21.16
N GLU A 13 12.51 3.69 -20.77
CA GLU A 13 11.61 2.56 -20.98
C GLU A 13 10.67 2.40 -19.80
N ASP A 14 9.44 1.93 -20.07
CA ASP A 14 8.50 1.61 -18.99
C ASP A 14 8.97 0.42 -18.13
N ALA A 15 8.35 0.26 -16.96
CA ALA A 15 8.66 -0.79 -16.01
C ALA A 15 7.73 -2.03 -16.11
N VAL A 16 6.78 -2.05 -17.06
CA VAL A 16 5.69 -3.07 -17.11
C VAL A 16 6.24 -4.50 -17.28
N LEU A 17 7.28 -4.67 -18.10
CA LEU A 17 7.92 -5.97 -18.32
C LEU A 17 9.39 -5.97 -17.88
N MET A 18 9.73 -5.10 -16.95
CA MET A 18 11.08 -4.98 -16.45
C MET A 18 11.53 -6.28 -15.76
N THR A 19 12.74 -6.72 -16.10
CA THR A 19 13.41 -7.83 -15.44
C THR A 19 14.64 -7.34 -14.68
N ALA A 20 15.05 -8.09 -13.67
CA ALA A 20 16.27 -7.87 -12.93
C ALA A 20 17.08 -9.16 -12.88
N PRO A 21 18.41 -9.10 -12.70
CA PRO A 21 19.23 -10.30 -12.48
C PRO A 21 18.68 -11.11 -11.28
N ALA A 22 18.73 -12.43 -11.41
CA ALA A 22 18.31 -13.33 -10.32
C ALA A 22 19.22 -13.13 -9.09
N ILE A 23 18.62 -13.15 -7.90
CA ILE A 23 19.31 -13.05 -6.61
C ILE A 23 18.99 -14.33 -5.84
N ASP A 24 20.02 -15.10 -5.49
CA ASP A 24 19.85 -16.39 -4.78
C ASP A 24 19.20 -16.21 -3.40
N THR A 25 19.59 -15.16 -2.68
CA THR A 25 19.01 -14.80 -1.38
C THR A 25 18.81 -13.29 -1.32
N VAL A 26 17.56 -12.86 -1.36
CA VAL A 26 17.17 -11.44 -1.28
C VAL A 26 17.35 -10.94 0.16
N ARG A 27 18.23 -9.97 0.33
CA ARG A 27 18.51 -9.32 1.62
C ARG A 27 17.56 -8.15 1.82
N VAL A 28 16.68 -8.26 2.80
CA VAL A 28 15.56 -7.33 3.00
C VAL A 28 15.82 -6.42 4.19
N GLY A 29 15.74 -5.10 3.96
CA GLY A 29 15.68 -4.08 5.01
C GLY A 29 14.23 -3.64 5.25
N PHE A 30 13.79 -3.60 6.50
CA PHE A 30 12.44 -3.21 6.89
C PHE A 30 12.42 -1.83 7.49
N ILE A 31 11.55 -0.95 7.00
CA ILE A 31 11.32 0.41 7.52
C ILE A 31 9.88 0.50 8.01
N GLY A 32 9.73 0.67 9.33
CA GLY A 32 8.46 0.59 10.05
C GLY A 32 8.26 -0.78 10.70
N LEU A 33 8.16 -0.82 12.03
CA LEU A 33 8.04 -2.05 12.82
C LEU A 33 6.80 -2.06 13.72
N GLY A 34 5.84 -1.19 13.40
CA GLY A 34 4.54 -1.18 14.04
C GLY A 34 3.75 -2.47 13.79
N MET A 35 2.44 -2.41 13.98
CA MET A 35 1.51 -3.53 13.88
C MET A 35 1.75 -4.39 12.62
N ARG A 36 1.79 -3.79 11.44
CA ARG A 36 1.96 -4.48 10.16
C ARG A 36 3.41 -4.91 9.93
N GLY A 37 4.38 -4.03 10.21
CA GLY A 37 5.80 -4.28 9.96
C GLY A 37 6.38 -5.40 10.78
N SER A 38 6.08 -5.45 12.06
CA SER A 38 6.52 -6.54 12.93
C SER A 38 6.00 -7.90 12.48
N SER A 39 4.76 -7.95 11.99
CA SER A 39 4.17 -9.13 11.38
C SER A 39 4.86 -9.50 10.06
N ALA A 40 5.22 -8.51 9.23
CA ALA A 40 5.95 -8.75 7.97
C ALA A 40 7.34 -9.36 8.26
N VAL A 41 8.11 -8.80 9.18
CA VAL A 41 9.41 -9.37 9.58
C VAL A 41 9.26 -10.84 9.97
N SER A 42 8.25 -11.18 10.78
CA SER A 42 8.01 -12.57 11.20
C SER A 42 7.71 -13.50 10.02
N ARG A 43 6.91 -13.07 9.05
CA ARG A 43 6.61 -13.87 7.85
C ARG A 43 7.85 -14.11 6.99
N TYR A 44 8.73 -13.13 6.86
CA TYR A 44 9.95 -13.25 6.05
C TYR A 44 10.95 -14.28 6.60
N LEU A 45 10.89 -14.62 7.89
CA LEU A 45 11.70 -15.71 8.45
C LEU A 45 11.35 -17.09 7.86
N HIS A 46 10.20 -17.21 7.22
CA HIS A 46 9.69 -18.46 6.65
C HIS A 46 9.67 -18.48 5.11
N ILE A 47 10.18 -17.40 4.46
CA ILE A 47 10.22 -17.32 2.99
C ILE A 47 11.58 -17.83 2.52
N PRO A 48 11.62 -18.97 1.79
CA PRO A 48 12.87 -19.48 1.20
C PRO A 48 13.47 -18.43 0.24
N GLY A 49 14.77 -18.23 0.32
CA GLY A 49 15.46 -17.25 -0.52
C GLY A 49 15.31 -15.79 -0.08
N ALA A 50 14.74 -15.54 1.11
CA ALA A 50 14.71 -14.21 1.71
C ALA A 50 15.46 -14.19 3.05
N LYS A 51 16.08 -13.07 3.37
CA LYS A 51 16.82 -12.86 4.62
C LYS A 51 16.54 -11.46 5.18
N VAL A 52 16.19 -11.36 6.45
CA VAL A 52 16.13 -10.07 7.16
C VAL A 52 17.56 -9.58 7.36
N ALA A 53 17.90 -8.44 6.73
CA ALA A 53 19.26 -7.90 6.72
C ALA A 53 19.42 -6.67 7.63
N ALA A 54 18.37 -5.86 7.77
CA ALA A 54 18.35 -4.71 8.68
C ALA A 54 16.91 -4.33 9.03
N ILE A 55 16.72 -3.60 10.12
CA ILE A 55 15.42 -3.08 10.57
C ILE A 55 15.54 -1.61 10.95
N CYS A 56 14.46 -0.87 10.76
CA CYS A 56 14.38 0.55 11.12
C CYS A 56 12.98 0.91 11.63
N ASP A 57 12.94 1.65 12.71
CA ASP A 57 11.73 2.34 13.18
C ASP A 57 12.13 3.62 13.91
N ILE A 58 11.30 4.65 13.85
CA ILE A 58 11.53 5.90 14.57
C ILE A 58 11.51 5.68 16.09
N GLU A 59 10.67 4.72 16.53
CA GLU A 59 10.51 4.36 17.94
C GLU A 59 11.51 3.27 18.36
N PRO A 60 12.48 3.57 19.24
CA PRO A 60 13.48 2.58 19.70
C PRO A 60 12.85 1.31 20.29
N GLU A 61 11.71 1.44 20.96
CA GLU A 61 11.00 0.32 21.55
C GLU A 61 10.53 -0.70 20.51
N MET A 62 10.11 -0.25 19.31
CA MET A 62 9.69 -1.14 18.23
C MET A 62 10.88 -1.92 17.68
N VAL A 63 12.04 -1.28 17.59
CA VAL A 63 13.30 -1.94 17.20
C VAL A 63 13.67 -3.01 18.23
N GLN A 64 13.67 -2.67 19.51
CA GLN A 64 13.97 -3.63 20.58
C GLN A 64 13.04 -4.83 20.57
N LYS A 65 11.72 -4.61 20.51
CA LYS A 65 10.72 -5.68 20.44
C LYS A 65 10.93 -6.60 19.22
N THR A 66 11.34 -6.03 18.09
CA THR A 66 11.60 -6.79 16.87
C THR A 66 12.87 -7.62 16.99
N GLN A 67 13.96 -7.09 17.56
CA GLN A 67 15.19 -7.84 17.84
C GLN A 67 14.92 -9.01 18.80
N GLU A 68 14.15 -8.79 19.86
CA GLU A 68 13.75 -9.86 20.78
C GLU A 68 12.94 -10.96 20.08
N ARG A 69 12.07 -10.58 19.13
CA ARG A 69 11.29 -11.53 18.33
C ARG A 69 12.19 -12.35 17.41
N LEU A 70 13.14 -11.72 16.72
CA LEU A 70 14.15 -12.38 15.90
C LEU A 70 14.94 -13.39 16.74
N LYS A 71 15.42 -12.97 17.90
CA LYS A 71 16.16 -13.83 18.84
C LYS A 71 15.34 -15.04 19.29
N ARG A 72 14.05 -14.86 19.64
CA ARG A 72 13.16 -15.97 20.01
C ARG A 72 12.93 -16.95 18.87
N ALA A 73 12.98 -16.48 17.62
CA ALA A 73 12.90 -17.33 16.44
C ALA A 73 14.24 -17.99 16.05
N GLY A 74 15.29 -17.81 16.85
CA GLY A 74 16.63 -18.36 16.58
C GLY A 74 17.40 -17.57 15.50
N TYR A 75 16.94 -16.36 15.16
CA TYR A 75 17.60 -15.50 14.18
C TYR A 75 18.67 -14.63 14.87
N PRO A 76 19.79 -14.34 14.20
CA PRO A 76 20.81 -13.46 14.76
C PRO A 76 20.28 -12.02 14.87
N GLU A 77 20.89 -11.25 15.75
CA GLU A 77 20.68 -9.81 15.78
C GLU A 77 21.09 -9.18 14.47
N VAL A 78 20.26 -8.24 13.97
CA VAL A 78 20.51 -7.54 12.71
C VAL A 78 20.81 -6.06 12.94
N PRO A 79 21.54 -5.38 12.05
CA PRO A 79 21.70 -3.94 12.09
C PRO A 79 20.36 -3.21 12.24
N ALA A 80 20.31 -2.22 13.12
CA ALA A 80 19.09 -1.50 13.43
C ALA A 80 19.30 0.00 13.46
N TYR A 81 18.31 0.76 12.99
CA TYR A 81 18.32 2.21 12.90
C TYR A 81 17.10 2.78 13.58
N THR A 82 17.28 3.80 14.42
CA THR A 82 16.19 4.38 15.22
C THR A 82 16.55 5.77 15.77
N GLY A 83 15.56 6.43 16.39
CA GLY A 83 15.77 7.67 17.16
C GLY A 83 15.89 8.94 16.31
N SER A 84 15.68 8.87 15.00
CA SER A 84 15.66 10.03 14.10
C SER A 84 14.66 9.81 12.97
N GLU A 85 14.02 10.90 12.54
CA GLU A 85 13.12 10.88 11.36
C GLU A 85 13.83 10.48 10.06
N ASP A 86 15.15 10.60 10.01
CA ASP A 86 15.99 10.27 8.85
C ASP A 86 16.80 8.97 9.03
N ALA A 87 16.64 8.24 10.13
CA ALA A 87 17.39 7.01 10.41
C ALA A 87 17.24 5.96 9.28
N TRP A 88 16.09 5.91 8.63
CA TRP A 88 15.80 5.00 7.52
C TRP A 88 16.70 5.21 6.29
N LYS A 89 17.27 6.40 6.10
CA LYS A 89 18.21 6.68 5.00
C LYS A 89 19.46 5.81 5.13
N GLN A 90 20.00 5.67 6.33
CA GLN A 90 21.16 4.83 6.59
C GLN A 90 20.91 3.35 6.22
N LEU A 91 19.69 2.87 6.41
CA LEU A 91 19.29 1.53 5.97
C LEU A 91 19.29 1.45 4.43
N CYS A 92 18.73 2.43 3.73
CA CYS A 92 18.68 2.46 2.27
C CYS A 92 20.07 2.56 1.62
N GLU A 93 21.03 3.19 2.29
CA GLU A 93 22.40 3.40 1.81
C GLU A 93 23.32 2.18 1.95
N ARG A 94 22.86 1.10 2.61
CA ARG A 94 23.66 -0.12 2.81
C ARG A 94 23.85 -0.91 1.51
N ASP A 95 25.05 -1.39 1.26
CA ASP A 95 25.37 -2.24 0.10
C ASP A 95 24.91 -3.71 0.25
N ASP A 96 24.60 -4.13 1.46
CA ASP A 96 24.16 -5.48 1.76
C ASP A 96 22.63 -5.64 1.85
N ILE A 97 21.88 -4.72 1.25
CA ILE A 97 20.41 -4.77 1.09
C ILE A 97 20.07 -4.75 -0.40
N ASP A 98 19.19 -5.67 -0.80
CA ASP A 98 18.68 -5.79 -2.17
C ASP A 98 17.27 -5.21 -2.31
N LEU A 99 16.45 -5.39 -1.26
CA LEU A 99 15.05 -4.99 -1.20
C LEU A 99 14.77 -4.18 0.07
N VAL A 100 14.13 -3.05 -0.06
CA VAL A 100 13.59 -2.27 1.07
C VAL A 100 12.09 -2.49 1.15
N TYR A 101 11.62 -2.95 2.31
CA TYR A 101 10.19 -3.10 2.63
C TYR A 101 9.74 -1.88 3.45
N VAL A 102 8.87 -1.05 2.87
CA VAL A 102 8.36 0.18 3.50
C VAL A 102 6.96 -0.07 4.06
N VAL A 103 6.79 0.15 5.36
CA VAL A 103 5.54 -0.11 6.08
C VAL A 103 5.31 0.88 7.23
N THR A 104 5.51 2.13 6.93
CA THR A 104 5.35 3.27 7.86
C THR A 104 3.94 3.86 7.80
N ASP A 105 3.77 5.11 8.18
CA ASP A 105 2.58 5.91 7.89
C ASP A 105 2.55 6.28 6.40
N TRP A 106 1.35 6.49 5.86
CA TRP A 106 1.14 6.66 4.42
C TRP A 106 1.93 7.82 3.79
N LYS A 107 2.08 8.94 4.51
CA LYS A 107 2.78 10.14 4.00
C LYS A 107 4.26 9.92 3.70
N ASN A 108 4.86 8.86 4.24
CA ASN A 108 6.27 8.56 4.08
C ASN A 108 6.55 7.47 3.03
N HIS A 109 5.53 6.72 2.59
CA HIS A 109 5.68 5.58 1.69
C HIS A 109 6.41 5.94 0.39
N ALA A 110 5.88 6.90 -0.37
CA ALA A 110 6.48 7.28 -1.65
C ALA A 110 7.89 7.85 -1.49
N LYS A 111 8.10 8.75 -0.52
CA LYS A 111 9.41 9.36 -0.24
C LYS A 111 10.48 8.31 0.04
N MET A 112 10.16 7.33 0.88
CA MET A 112 11.10 6.26 1.25
C MET A 112 11.34 5.31 0.08
N GLY A 113 10.29 4.99 -0.70
CA GLY A 113 10.39 4.15 -1.89
C GLY A 113 11.28 4.77 -2.97
N VAL A 114 11.08 6.05 -3.28
CA VAL A 114 11.91 6.81 -4.24
C VAL A 114 13.37 6.81 -3.78
N TYR A 115 13.63 7.19 -2.54
CA TYR A 115 15.00 7.24 -2.00
C TYR A 115 15.70 5.87 -2.07
N ALA A 116 15.00 4.80 -1.69
CA ALA A 116 15.56 3.45 -1.76
C ALA A 116 15.93 3.05 -3.20
N MET A 117 15.07 3.33 -4.18
CA MET A 117 15.36 3.05 -5.58
C MET A 117 16.54 3.88 -6.11
N GLU A 118 16.66 5.14 -5.71
CA GLU A 118 17.81 5.99 -6.05
C GLU A 118 19.14 5.48 -5.47
N HIS A 119 19.07 4.75 -4.34
CA HIS A 119 20.22 4.06 -3.74
C HIS A 119 20.36 2.59 -4.21
N GLY A 120 19.77 2.26 -5.36
CA GLY A 120 19.96 0.98 -6.03
C GLY A 120 19.19 -0.19 -5.45
N LYS A 121 18.17 0.02 -4.59
CA LYS A 121 17.36 -1.03 -3.99
C LYS A 121 16.07 -1.27 -4.78
N HIS A 122 15.61 -2.50 -4.84
CA HIS A 122 14.20 -2.78 -5.14
C HIS A 122 13.34 -2.35 -3.96
N VAL A 123 12.07 -2.03 -4.20
CA VAL A 123 11.16 -1.64 -3.12
C VAL A 123 9.85 -2.40 -3.14
N ALA A 124 9.38 -2.73 -1.96
CA ALA A 124 8.07 -3.26 -1.67
C ALA A 124 7.39 -2.31 -0.67
N ILE A 125 6.28 -1.71 -1.05
CA ILE A 125 5.62 -0.64 -0.28
C ILE A 125 4.23 -1.12 0.14
N GLU A 126 3.93 -1.03 1.43
CA GLU A 126 2.59 -1.32 1.94
C GLU A 126 1.55 -0.32 1.38
N VAL A 127 0.30 -0.72 1.44
CA VAL A 127 -0.85 0.01 0.89
C VAL A 127 -1.22 1.20 1.76
N PRO A 128 -1.52 2.35 1.13
CA PRO A 128 -1.29 2.74 -0.25
C PRO A 128 0.16 3.17 -0.48
N ALA A 129 0.70 2.91 -1.66
CA ALA A 129 2.09 3.26 -1.97
C ALA A 129 2.32 4.78 -2.08
N ALA A 130 1.29 5.55 -2.38
CA ALA A 130 1.35 7.00 -2.56
C ALA A 130 -0.01 7.64 -2.22
N MET A 131 0.00 8.94 -1.90
CA MET A 131 -1.16 9.72 -1.47
C MET A 131 -1.51 10.84 -2.44
N THR A 132 -0.62 11.22 -3.33
CA THR A 132 -0.80 12.29 -4.30
C THR A 132 -0.41 11.83 -5.71
N LEU A 133 -0.88 12.55 -6.73
CA LEU A 133 -0.51 12.25 -8.12
C LEU A 133 1.00 12.41 -8.34
N ASP A 134 1.61 13.42 -7.75
CA ASP A 134 3.06 13.66 -7.86
C ASP A 134 3.86 12.51 -7.25
N GLU A 135 3.43 12.00 -6.11
CA GLU A 135 4.03 10.81 -5.49
C GLU A 135 3.88 9.55 -6.34
N ILE A 136 2.70 9.32 -6.94
CA ILE A 136 2.47 8.19 -7.85
C ILE A 136 3.45 8.28 -9.03
N TRP A 137 3.53 9.45 -9.67
CA TRP A 137 4.42 9.63 -10.81
C TRP A 137 5.90 9.54 -10.41
N SER A 138 6.29 10.04 -9.25
CA SER A 138 7.66 9.92 -8.76
C SER A 138 8.10 8.47 -8.55
N LEU A 139 7.20 7.61 -8.05
CA LEU A 139 7.48 6.17 -7.92
C LEU A 139 7.66 5.50 -9.28
N VAL A 140 6.75 5.76 -10.25
CA VAL A 140 6.82 5.20 -11.59
C VAL A 140 8.09 5.66 -12.31
N GLU A 141 8.34 6.97 -12.33
CA GLU A 141 9.46 7.59 -13.01
C GLU A 141 10.82 7.13 -12.42
N THR A 142 10.90 7.04 -11.10
CA THR A 142 12.11 6.55 -10.42
C THR A 142 12.35 5.08 -10.72
N SER A 143 11.33 4.24 -10.70
CA SER A 143 11.43 2.82 -11.07
C SER A 143 11.93 2.66 -12.51
N GLU A 144 11.35 3.40 -13.46
CA GLU A 144 11.77 3.39 -14.86
C GLU A 144 13.22 3.85 -15.04
N ARG A 145 13.61 4.96 -14.41
CA ARG A 145 14.94 5.56 -14.50
C ARG A 145 16.03 4.71 -13.85
N THR A 146 15.75 4.17 -12.67
CA THR A 146 16.75 3.38 -11.90
C THR A 146 16.76 1.91 -12.27
N ARG A 147 15.76 1.44 -13.03
CA ARG A 147 15.53 0.02 -13.37
C ARG A 147 15.43 -0.85 -12.12
N LYS A 148 14.76 -0.33 -11.08
CA LYS A 148 14.46 -1.05 -9.84
C LYS A 148 12.97 -1.36 -9.75
N HIS A 149 12.63 -2.59 -9.36
CA HIS A 149 11.23 -2.95 -9.12
C HIS A 149 10.66 -2.11 -7.99
N CYS A 150 9.46 -1.59 -8.23
CA CYS A 150 8.64 -0.91 -7.23
C CYS A 150 7.28 -1.61 -7.18
N MET A 151 7.00 -2.29 -6.09
CA MET A 151 5.77 -3.07 -5.93
C MET A 151 4.94 -2.53 -4.76
N GLN A 152 3.69 -2.14 -5.04
CA GLN A 152 2.70 -1.98 -3.98
C GLN A 152 2.23 -3.35 -3.51
N LEU A 153 2.24 -3.57 -2.20
CA LEU A 153 1.93 -4.87 -1.59
C LEU A 153 0.42 -5.01 -1.35
N GLU A 154 -0.36 -5.00 -2.44
CA GLU A 154 -1.80 -5.24 -2.38
C GLU A 154 -2.07 -6.73 -2.12
N ASN A 155 -2.27 -7.07 -0.84
CA ASN A 155 -2.40 -8.46 -0.42
C ASN A 155 -3.70 -9.12 -0.89
N CYS A 156 -4.78 -8.35 -1.09
CA CYS A 156 -6.09 -8.92 -1.45
C CYS A 156 -6.09 -9.60 -2.82
N VAL A 157 -5.24 -9.18 -3.75
CA VAL A 157 -5.10 -9.86 -5.05
C VAL A 157 -4.55 -11.29 -4.95
N TYR A 158 -3.97 -11.67 -3.80
CA TYR A 158 -3.38 -12.99 -3.55
C TYR A 158 -4.21 -13.86 -2.59
N ASP A 159 -5.36 -13.38 -2.14
CA ASP A 159 -6.24 -14.17 -1.32
C ASP A 159 -6.90 -15.29 -2.12
N PHE A 160 -7.30 -16.37 -1.45
CA PHE A 160 -7.79 -17.58 -2.10
C PHE A 160 -9.01 -17.32 -3.00
N PHE A 161 -9.94 -16.48 -2.55
CA PHE A 161 -11.15 -16.16 -3.31
C PHE A 161 -10.81 -15.38 -4.59
N GLU A 162 -9.99 -14.35 -4.48
CA GLU A 162 -9.60 -13.48 -5.59
C GLU A 162 -8.76 -14.24 -6.63
N LEU A 163 -7.79 -15.06 -6.20
CA LEU A 163 -7.02 -15.92 -7.10
C LEU A 163 -7.88 -16.97 -7.78
N THR A 164 -8.84 -17.56 -7.06
CA THR A 164 -9.78 -18.53 -7.65
C THR A 164 -10.65 -17.85 -8.71
N THR A 165 -11.20 -16.68 -8.39
CA THR A 165 -12.04 -15.88 -9.30
C THR A 165 -11.24 -15.49 -10.55
N LEU A 166 -10.00 -15.03 -10.38
CA LEU A 166 -9.11 -14.70 -11.50
C LEU A 166 -8.84 -15.92 -12.40
N ASN A 167 -8.55 -17.07 -11.80
CA ASN A 167 -8.33 -18.31 -12.56
C ASN A 167 -9.61 -18.74 -13.34
N MET A 168 -10.78 -18.61 -12.73
CA MET A 168 -12.06 -18.86 -13.41
C MET A 168 -12.29 -17.91 -14.60
N ALA A 169 -11.99 -16.61 -14.41
CA ALA A 169 -12.07 -15.60 -15.46
C ALA A 169 -11.13 -15.93 -16.63
N GLN A 170 -9.87 -16.24 -16.35
CA GLN A 170 -8.85 -16.61 -17.34
C GLN A 170 -9.21 -17.90 -18.12
N LYS A 171 -10.00 -18.78 -17.52
CA LYS A 171 -10.54 -19.99 -18.18
C LYS A 171 -11.86 -19.73 -18.92
N GLY A 172 -12.34 -18.48 -18.96
CA GLY A 172 -13.55 -18.08 -19.66
C GLY A 172 -14.86 -18.55 -19.01
N LEU A 173 -14.85 -18.98 -17.75
CA LEU A 173 -16.04 -19.49 -17.08
C LEU A 173 -17.13 -18.44 -16.87
N PHE A 174 -16.77 -17.15 -16.82
CA PHE A 174 -17.70 -16.03 -16.70
C PHE A 174 -18.15 -15.45 -18.05
N GLY A 175 -17.60 -15.97 -19.18
CA GLY A 175 -17.78 -15.33 -20.48
C GLY A 175 -17.13 -13.95 -20.54
N GLU A 176 -17.76 -13.01 -21.24
CA GLU A 176 -17.30 -11.63 -21.29
C GLU A 176 -17.66 -10.88 -20.01
N ILE A 177 -16.65 -10.41 -19.28
CA ILE A 177 -16.84 -9.66 -18.04
C ILE A 177 -17.12 -8.19 -18.41
N LEU A 178 -18.28 -7.70 -18.02
CA LEU A 178 -18.74 -6.34 -18.30
C LEU A 178 -18.64 -5.42 -17.08
N HIS A 179 -18.76 -5.98 -15.87
CA HIS A 179 -18.82 -5.25 -14.62
C HIS A 179 -18.15 -6.01 -13.50
N VAL A 180 -17.44 -5.28 -12.63
CA VAL A 180 -16.84 -5.84 -11.41
C VAL A 180 -17.15 -4.90 -10.24
N GLU A 181 -17.54 -5.48 -9.11
CA GLU A 181 -17.66 -4.76 -7.84
C GLU A 181 -16.54 -5.18 -6.89
N GLY A 182 -15.94 -4.22 -6.24
CA GLY A 182 -14.97 -4.43 -5.19
C GLY A 182 -15.16 -3.43 -4.06
N SER A 183 -14.67 -3.74 -2.87
CA SER A 183 -14.89 -2.86 -1.74
C SER A 183 -13.78 -2.92 -0.69
N TYR A 184 -13.75 -1.92 0.17
CA TYR A 184 -13.09 -1.98 1.46
C TYR A 184 -14.12 -1.55 2.51
N ILE A 185 -14.93 -2.50 2.93
CA ILE A 185 -15.91 -2.34 4.00
C ILE A 185 -15.33 -3.04 5.22
N HIS A 186 -14.77 -2.26 6.13
CA HIS A 186 -14.07 -2.77 7.30
C HIS A 186 -14.29 -1.83 8.49
N ASN A 187 -15.15 -2.18 9.41
CA ASN A 187 -15.27 -1.40 10.63
C ASN A 187 -13.94 -1.36 11.38
N LEU A 188 -13.32 -0.17 11.42
CA LEU A 188 -12.04 0.04 12.09
C LEU A 188 -12.20 0.61 13.50
N GLU A 189 -13.40 0.62 14.08
CA GLU A 189 -13.70 1.23 15.36
C GLU A 189 -12.73 0.77 16.48
N GLU A 190 -12.42 -0.51 16.53
CA GLU A 190 -11.53 -1.08 17.54
C GLU A 190 -10.04 -0.79 17.28
N PHE A 191 -9.69 -0.35 16.07
CA PHE A 191 -8.29 -0.18 15.65
C PHE A 191 -7.82 1.26 15.61
N TRP A 192 -8.70 2.27 15.70
CA TRP A 192 -8.30 3.67 15.55
C TRP A 192 -7.25 4.11 16.56
N GLY A 193 -7.30 3.64 17.79
CA GLY A 193 -6.33 3.93 18.84
C GLY A 193 -4.99 3.19 18.71
N GLU A 194 -4.87 2.21 17.83
CA GLU A 194 -3.63 1.43 17.64
C GLU A 194 -2.65 2.08 16.66
N TYR A 195 -3.13 3.01 15.84
CA TYR A 195 -2.28 3.74 14.90
C TYR A 195 -1.46 4.81 15.61
N TRP A 196 -0.14 4.73 15.44
CA TRP A 196 0.80 5.68 16.03
C TRP A 196 0.35 7.14 15.81
N ASN A 197 0.27 7.93 16.90
CA ASN A 197 -0.22 9.32 16.87
C ASN A 197 -1.56 9.51 16.12
N ASN A 198 -2.43 8.50 16.11
CA ASN A 198 -3.73 8.55 15.44
C ASN A 198 -3.67 8.99 13.95
N TRP A 199 -2.52 8.77 13.27
CA TRP A 199 -2.27 9.32 11.93
C TRP A 199 -3.35 8.94 10.90
N ARG A 200 -3.93 7.75 11.03
CA ARG A 200 -4.96 7.29 10.09
C ARG A 200 -6.29 8.02 10.31
N LEU A 201 -6.68 8.28 11.57
CA LEU A 201 -7.87 9.08 11.90
C LEU A 201 -7.68 10.53 11.45
N ASP A 202 -6.49 11.11 11.73
CA ASP A 202 -6.12 12.47 11.27
C ASP A 202 -6.18 12.59 9.74
N TYR A 203 -5.74 11.56 9.02
CA TYR A 203 -5.84 11.54 7.57
C TYR A 203 -7.29 11.57 7.08
N ASN A 204 -8.18 10.73 7.64
CA ASN A 204 -9.59 10.71 7.30
C ASN A 204 -10.30 12.02 7.69
N MET A 205 -9.87 12.66 8.78
CA MET A 205 -10.39 13.96 9.20
C MET A 205 -10.09 15.05 8.16
N LYS A 206 -8.94 15.00 7.50
CA LYS A 206 -8.45 16.04 6.57
C LYS A 206 -8.73 15.77 5.10
N ASN A 207 -9.00 14.54 4.72
CA ASN A 207 -9.15 14.12 3.33
C ASN A 207 -10.54 13.52 3.07
N ARG A 208 -11.03 13.68 1.84
CA ARG A 208 -12.35 13.24 1.42
C ARG A 208 -12.25 12.20 0.30
N GLY A 209 -13.19 11.28 0.29
CA GLY A 209 -13.36 10.29 -0.77
C GLY A 209 -12.90 8.89 -0.39
N ASP A 210 -12.68 8.05 -1.39
CA ASP A 210 -12.14 6.71 -1.17
C ASP A 210 -10.65 6.79 -0.88
N VAL A 211 -10.30 6.81 0.40
CA VAL A 211 -8.90 6.97 0.86
C VAL A 211 -8.13 5.65 0.89
N TYR A 212 -8.79 4.53 0.58
CA TYR A 212 -8.16 3.20 0.61
C TYR A 212 -8.76 2.24 -0.44
N PRO A 213 -8.70 2.57 -1.75
CA PRO A 213 -9.43 1.86 -2.80
C PRO A 213 -8.81 0.51 -3.19
N THR A 214 -7.55 0.28 -2.85
CA THR A 214 -6.72 -0.74 -3.50
C THR A 214 -7.18 -2.17 -3.26
N HIS A 215 -7.78 -2.47 -2.09
CA HIS A 215 -8.26 -3.81 -1.76
C HIS A 215 -9.41 -4.27 -2.67
N GLY A 216 -10.33 -3.37 -3.04
CA GLY A 216 -11.36 -3.66 -4.03
C GLY A 216 -10.88 -3.47 -5.46
N LEU A 217 -10.09 -2.42 -5.70
CA LEU A 217 -9.64 -2.05 -7.05
C LEU A 217 -8.58 -3.00 -7.62
N GLY A 218 -7.67 -3.52 -6.80
CA GLY A 218 -6.60 -4.42 -7.23
C GLY A 218 -7.13 -5.68 -7.92
N PRO A 219 -7.97 -6.49 -7.26
CA PRO A 219 -8.62 -7.66 -7.89
C PRO A 219 -9.43 -7.29 -9.12
N ALA A 220 -10.21 -6.19 -9.09
CA ALA A 220 -10.97 -5.71 -10.25
C ALA A 220 -10.07 -5.40 -11.45
N CYS A 221 -8.93 -4.75 -11.23
CA CYS A 221 -7.95 -4.47 -12.28
C CYS A 221 -7.37 -5.73 -12.90
N GLN A 222 -7.13 -6.78 -12.12
CA GLN A 222 -6.64 -8.06 -12.64
C GLN A 222 -7.71 -8.77 -13.49
N LEU A 223 -8.97 -8.78 -13.03
CA LEU A 223 -10.08 -9.40 -13.77
C LEU A 223 -10.37 -8.72 -15.11
N LEU A 224 -10.13 -7.42 -15.20
CA LEU A 224 -10.42 -6.60 -16.40
C LEU A 224 -9.18 -6.32 -17.26
N ASP A 225 -8.03 -6.90 -16.96
CA ASP A 225 -6.76 -6.69 -17.65
C ASP A 225 -6.36 -5.21 -17.75
N ILE A 226 -6.59 -4.43 -16.70
CA ILE A 226 -6.23 -3.01 -16.67
C ILE A 226 -4.71 -2.87 -16.84
N HIS A 227 -4.27 -2.01 -17.78
CA HIS A 227 -2.91 -1.84 -18.29
C HIS A 227 -2.31 -3.08 -18.98
N ARG A 228 -3.10 -4.14 -19.21
CA ARG A 228 -2.70 -5.35 -19.95
C ARG A 228 -3.66 -5.68 -21.07
N GLY A 229 -4.43 -4.73 -21.52
CA GLY A 229 -5.43 -4.90 -22.58
C GLY A 229 -6.59 -3.92 -22.50
N ASP A 230 -6.85 -3.34 -21.32
CA ASP A 230 -7.85 -2.29 -21.11
C ASP A 230 -7.25 -1.14 -20.26
N ARG A 231 -7.92 0.00 -20.16
CA ARG A 231 -7.53 1.15 -19.34
C ARG A 231 -8.74 1.83 -18.73
N MET A 232 -8.59 2.38 -17.55
CA MET A 232 -9.58 3.27 -16.93
C MET A 232 -9.69 4.56 -17.74
N LYS A 233 -10.92 5.03 -17.94
CA LYS A 233 -11.22 6.20 -18.76
C LYS A 233 -11.84 7.34 -17.97
N THR A 234 -12.89 7.05 -17.21
CA THR A 234 -13.66 8.05 -16.49
C THR A 234 -13.94 7.55 -15.08
N LEU A 235 -13.86 8.44 -14.10
CA LEU A 235 -14.16 8.16 -12.71
C LEU A 235 -15.15 9.20 -12.18
N VAL A 236 -16.16 8.73 -11.44
CA VAL A 236 -17.08 9.56 -10.66
C VAL A 236 -17.13 8.99 -9.25
N SER A 237 -16.93 9.84 -8.26
CA SER A 237 -16.96 9.44 -6.86
C SER A 237 -17.89 10.36 -6.06
N MET A 238 -18.66 9.76 -5.16
CA MET A 238 -19.55 10.47 -4.24
C MET A 238 -19.44 9.84 -2.87
N ASP A 239 -19.52 10.67 -1.83
CA ASP A 239 -19.55 10.24 -0.44
C ASP A 239 -20.78 10.77 0.29
N THR A 240 -21.13 10.11 1.38
CA THR A 240 -22.14 10.58 2.33
C THR A 240 -21.59 11.70 3.20
N LYS A 241 -22.45 12.32 4.01
CA LYS A 241 -21.93 13.17 5.09
C LYS A 241 -21.18 12.33 6.13
N ALA A 242 -20.24 12.94 6.84
CA ALA A 242 -19.59 12.35 7.98
C ALA A 242 -20.49 12.44 9.22
N VAL A 243 -20.79 11.31 9.84
CA VAL A 243 -21.53 11.20 11.10
C VAL A 243 -20.69 10.49 12.16
N ARG A 244 -20.16 9.32 11.81
CA ARG A 244 -19.35 8.50 12.72
C ARG A 244 -17.95 9.04 12.92
N GLY A 245 -17.33 9.59 11.88
CA GLY A 245 -15.98 10.18 11.94
C GLY A 245 -15.83 11.20 13.07
N PRO A 246 -16.68 12.25 13.18
CA PRO A 246 -16.62 13.22 14.28
C PRO A 246 -16.76 12.57 15.68
N GLN A 247 -17.58 11.54 15.81
CA GLN A 247 -17.75 10.82 17.09
C GLN A 247 -16.48 10.06 17.48
N LEU A 248 -15.80 9.44 16.50
CA LEU A 248 -14.52 8.74 16.71
C LEU A 248 -13.41 9.70 17.12
N VAL A 249 -13.32 10.90 16.49
CA VAL A 249 -12.37 11.92 16.92
C VAL A 249 -12.60 12.28 18.39
N GLN A 250 -13.83 12.57 18.78
CA GLN A 250 -14.15 12.89 20.17
C GLN A 250 -13.83 11.73 21.14
N GLN A 251 -14.08 10.50 20.71
CA GLN A 251 -13.80 9.30 21.51
C GLN A 251 -12.31 9.09 21.75
N TYR A 252 -11.47 9.28 20.74
CA TYR A 252 -10.03 8.97 20.81
C TYR A 252 -9.15 10.15 21.19
N THR A 253 -9.58 11.38 20.92
CA THR A 253 -8.80 12.59 21.22
C THR A 253 -9.37 13.45 22.35
N GLY A 254 -10.66 13.25 22.68
CA GLY A 254 -11.40 14.12 23.61
C GLY A 254 -11.84 15.45 22.97
N GLU A 255 -11.46 15.72 21.73
CA GLU A 255 -11.76 16.97 21.04
C GLU A 255 -13.01 16.86 20.16
N LYS A 256 -13.77 17.96 20.07
CA LYS A 256 -14.91 18.04 19.16
C LYS A 256 -14.41 18.36 17.75
N CYS A 257 -14.86 17.59 16.77
CA CYS A 257 -14.55 17.82 15.36
C CYS A 257 -15.82 18.19 14.59
N ASP A 258 -15.92 19.44 14.18
CA ASP A 258 -17.07 19.95 13.40
C ASP A 258 -16.82 19.91 11.87
N ASP A 259 -15.57 19.66 11.42
CA ASP A 259 -15.16 19.70 10.02
C ASP A 259 -14.42 18.42 9.59
N PHE A 260 -15.03 17.26 9.85
CA PHE A 260 -14.53 15.99 9.37
C PHE A 260 -14.83 15.84 7.88
N LYS A 261 -13.79 15.64 7.06
CA LYS A 261 -13.92 15.70 5.61
C LYS A 261 -14.41 14.40 4.98
N ASN A 262 -13.95 13.24 5.47
CA ASN A 262 -14.31 11.97 4.85
C ASN A 262 -15.74 11.56 5.21
N GLY A 263 -16.56 11.29 4.21
CA GLY A 263 -17.89 10.72 4.43
C GLY A 263 -17.80 9.30 5.02
N ASP A 264 -18.83 8.88 5.72
CA ASP A 264 -18.87 7.54 6.33
C ASP A 264 -18.85 6.43 5.26
N HIS A 265 -19.42 6.71 4.08
CA HIS A 265 -19.44 5.79 2.95
C HIS A 265 -19.13 6.52 1.65
N THR A 266 -18.24 5.93 0.83
CA THR A 266 -17.89 6.44 -0.50
C THR A 266 -18.19 5.40 -1.57
N LEU A 267 -18.77 5.84 -2.68
CA LEU A 267 -19.04 5.06 -3.89
C LEU A 267 -18.26 5.67 -5.05
N THR A 268 -17.49 4.85 -5.73
CA THR A 268 -16.70 5.26 -6.88
C THR A 268 -17.03 4.37 -8.08
N MET A 269 -17.55 4.96 -9.14
CA MET A 269 -17.82 4.29 -10.42
C MET A 269 -16.74 4.65 -11.42
N ILE A 270 -16.16 3.64 -12.06
CA ILE A 270 -15.12 3.80 -13.07
C ILE A 270 -15.60 3.15 -14.36
N SER A 271 -15.43 3.82 -15.52
CA SER A 271 -15.57 3.22 -16.85
C SER A 271 -14.22 2.96 -17.48
N THR A 272 -14.12 1.93 -18.32
CA THR A 272 -12.91 1.60 -19.08
C THR A 272 -13.03 1.99 -20.54
N GLU A 273 -11.90 1.97 -21.27
CA GLU A 273 -11.88 2.25 -22.72
C GLU A 273 -12.65 1.20 -23.53
N LYS A 274 -12.68 -0.04 -23.08
CA LYS A 274 -13.46 -1.13 -23.69
C LYS A 274 -14.92 -1.19 -23.25
N GLY A 275 -15.41 -0.17 -22.53
CA GLY A 275 -16.81 -0.05 -22.13
C GLY A 275 -17.22 -0.92 -20.94
N LYS A 276 -16.26 -1.43 -20.18
CA LYS A 276 -16.52 -2.13 -18.91
C LYS A 276 -16.63 -1.12 -17.76
N THR A 277 -17.20 -1.56 -16.63
CA THR A 277 -17.36 -0.71 -15.44
C THR A 277 -16.85 -1.39 -14.17
N ILE A 278 -16.37 -0.57 -13.25
CA ILE A 278 -15.95 -0.99 -11.90
C ILE A 278 -16.70 -0.14 -10.89
N LEU A 279 -17.33 -0.77 -9.90
CA LEU A 279 -17.86 -0.10 -8.72
C LEU A 279 -16.94 -0.39 -7.52
N ILE A 280 -16.43 0.65 -6.88
CA ILE A 280 -15.66 0.53 -5.64
C ILE A 280 -16.43 1.17 -4.50
N GLN A 281 -16.48 0.47 -3.37
CA GLN A 281 -17.11 0.95 -2.14
C GLN A 281 -16.08 1.04 -1.02
N HIS A 282 -16.09 2.16 -0.29
CA HIS A 282 -15.24 2.35 0.88
C HIS A 282 -16.09 2.74 2.09
N ASP A 283 -15.97 1.99 3.18
CA ASP A 283 -16.63 2.24 4.45
C ASP A 283 -15.82 1.65 5.60
N VAL A 284 -15.17 2.50 6.38
CA VAL A 284 -14.37 2.11 7.55
C VAL A 284 -14.94 2.64 8.86
N MET A 285 -16.10 3.30 8.78
CA MET A 285 -16.73 4.00 9.90
C MET A 285 -17.99 3.29 10.41
N SER A 286 -18.65 2.48 9.58
CA SER A 286 -19.92 1.85 9.94
C SER A 286 -19.72 0.44 10.50
N PRO A 287 -20.57 -0.01 11.44
CA PRO A 287 -20.53 -1.37 11.99
C PRO A 287 -21.13 -2.39 11.02
N ARG A 288 -20.52 -2.52 9.84
CA ARG A 288 -20.90 -3.46 8.79
C ARG A 288 -20.02 -4.70 8.83
N PRO A 289 -20.51 -5.87 8.38
CA PRO A 289 -19.66 -7.02 8.15
C PRO A 289 -18.54 -6.67 7.16
N TYR A 290 -17.39 -7.29 7.38
CA TYR A 290 -16.25 -7.14 6.47
C TYR A 290 -16.62 -7.61 5.05
N SER A 291 -16.26 -6.81 4.03
CA SER A 291 -16.44 -7.14 2.60
C SER A 291 -15.38 -6.45 1.74
N ARG A 292 -15.03 -7.08 0.65
CA ARG A 292 -14.11 -6.59 -0.38
C ARG A 292 -14.72 -6.57 -1.75
#